data_16fdbca46c5823a19c104b714a204e43
#
_entry.id   16fdbca46c5823a19c104b714a204e43
#
_cell.length_a   1.000
_cell.length_b   1.000
_cell.length_c   1.000
_cell.angle_alpha   90.00
_cell.angle_beta   90.00
_cell.angle_gamma   90.00
#
_symmetry.space_group_name_H-M   'P 1'
#
loop_
_entity.id
_entity.type
_entity.pdbx_description
1 polymer ?
#
loop_
_entity_poly.entity_id
_entity_poly.type
_entity_poly.pdbx_seq_one_letter_code
_entity_poly.pdbx_strand_id
1 'polypeptide(L)'
;AGVTIDILEQTDSTNNRAAESRYGAGDVVIAERQEAGRGQRGNSWSSTPGENLTFSVVLRPDFLPAERQFRISKAVALAVADTIAEAGLRPAIKWPNDIYIGDRKVTGILIENDLMGPYLSRSVIGIGLNVNQTRFDPALPNPTSLAAEAGHPFDRAEVFISFYRHLAERYRTLAGEETGETGKTGKTGPVRTQAANQTDRPDETGGMADGYTQPPTGYDCPSTLDSDYLRLLYRLGQEHLYTDGRTRQQFLGTITGVQPGGELEVRHSADGQLRKYLFKEIEYVIGTPEP
;
A
#
# COMPACT_ATOMS: atom_id res chain seq x y z
N ALA A 1 24.40 6.37 13.24
CA ALA A 1 23.43 7.36 13.72
C ALA A 1 22.11 6.64 13.98
N GLY A 2 21.40 6.96 15.07
CA GLY A 2 20.08 6.41 15.36
C GLY A 2 19.01 7.06 14.47
N VAL A 3 17.84 6.44 14.39
CA VAL A 3 16.64 7.01 13.75
C VAL A 3 15.98 7.99 14.70
N THR A 4 15.53 9.14 14.20
CA THR A 4 14.75 10.12 14.93
C THR A 4 13.26 9.88 14.69
N ILE A 5 12.46 9.81 15.74
CA ILE A 5 11.00 9.82 15.67
C ILE A 5 10.52 11.11 16.35
N ASP A 6 10.00 12.03 15.55
CA ASP A 6 9.48 13.32 15.99
C ASP A 6 7.95 13.23 16.08
N ILE A 7 7.40 13.33 17.29
CA ILE A 7 5.95 13.24 17.55
C ILE A 7 5.44 14.64 17.84
N LEU A 8 4.56 15.13 16.99
CA LEU A 8 3.98 16.48 17.05
C LEU A 8 2.50 16.41 17.42
N GLU A 9 2.07 17.31 18.29
CA GLU A 9 0.64 17.49 18.56
C GLU A 9 -0.06 18.02 17.30
N GLN A 10 0.57 18.97 16.59
CA GLN A 10 0.00 19.61 15.42
C GLN A 10 1.08 20.05 14.42
N THR A 11 0.77 19.94 13.12
CA THR A 11 1.57 20.50 12.02
C THR A 11 0.66 20.86 10.85
N ASP A 12 1.16 21.62 9.88
CA ASP A 12 0.49 21.82 8.59
C ASP A 12 0.39 20.50 7.81
N SER A 13 1.52 19.82 7.63
CA SER A 13 1.63 18.52 6.96
C SER A 13 2.88 17.79 7.44
N THR A 14 2.77 16.50 7.75
CA THR A 14 3.91 15.67 8.11
C THR A 14 4.92 15.56 6.97
N ASN A 15 4.48 15.59 5.70
CA ASN A 15 5.38 15.62 4.55
C ASN A 15 6.19 16.92 4.48
N ASN A 16 5.56 18.08 4.69
CA ASN A 16 6.27 19.34 4.72
C ASN A 16 7.32 19.36 5.83
N ARG A 17 6.95 18.85 7.01
CA ARG A 17 7.86 18.76 8.15
C ARG A 17 9.01 17.82 7.87
N ALA A 18 8.75 16.60 7.36
CA ALA A 18 9.77 15.60 7.02
C ALA A 18 10.68 16.03 5.85
N ALA A 19 10.24 16.99 5.03
CA ALA A 19 11.05 17.57 3.97
C ALA A 19 12.15 18.51 4.46
N GLU A 20 12.12 18.96 5.73
CA GLU A 20 13.18 19.79 6.31
C GLU A 20 14.53 19.06 6.28
N SER A 21 15.62 19.81 6.07
CA SER A 21 16.98 19.26 5.90
C SER A 21 17.54 18.52 7.13
N ARG A 22 16.92 18.71 8.29
CA ARG A 22 17.33 18.04 9.54
C ARG A 22 16.98 16.56 9.58
N TYR A 23 16.02 16.10 8.75
CA TYR A 23 15.61 14.70 8.72
C TYR A 23 16.42 13.90 7.70
N GLY A 24 16.93 12.75 8.14
CA GLY A 24 17.74 11.82 7.37
C GLY A 24 17.02 10.52 7.04
N ALA A 25 17.76 9.58 6.46
CA ALA A 25 17.23 8.26 6.10
C ALA A 25 16.73 7.50 7.34
N GLY A 26 15.49 7.06 7.29
CA GLY A 26 14.79 6.35 8.37
C GLY A 26 14.05 7.27 9.33
N ASP A 27 14.33 8.58 9.36
CA ASP A 27 13.65 9.49 10.27
C ASP A 27 12.15 9.57 9.99
N VAL A 28 11.39 9.79 11.06
CA VAL A 28 9.92 9.77 11.03
C VAL A 28 9.37 11.02 11.68
N VAL A 29 8.34 11.59 11.08
CA VAL A 29 7.50 12.63 11.67
C VAL A 29 6.09 12.09 11.81
N ILE A 30 5.55 12.08 13.02
CA ILE A 30 4.17 11.68 13.34
C ILE A 30 3.43 12.93 13.82
N ALA A 31 2.18 13.12 13.43
CA ALA A 31 1.33 14.20 13.94
C ALA A 31 -0.03 13.66 14.38
N GLU A 32 -0.48 14.12 15.55
CA GLU A 32 -1.86 13.86 16.00
C GLU A 32 -2.87 14.63 15.14
N ARG A 33 -2.49 15.84 14.68
CA ARG A 33 -3.35 16.69 13.86
C ARG A 33 -2.57 17.34 12.72
N GLN A 34 -3.14 17.27 11.50
CA GLN A 34 -2.70 18.08 10.37
C GLN A 34 -3.73 19.16 10.03
N GLU A 35 -3.29 20.42 9.84
CA GLU A 35 -4.14 21.54 9.43
C GLU A 35 -4.34 21.58 7.91
N ALA A 36 -3.35 21.15 7.15
CA ALA A 36 -3.35 21.14 5.70
C ALA A 36 -2.84 19.79 5.17
N GLY A 37 -3.43 18.67 5.66
CA GLY A 37 -3.08 17.35 5.22
C GLY A 37 -3.28 17.18 3.72
N ARG A 38 -2.24 16.71 3.02
CA ARG A 38 -2.20 16.60 1.56
C ARG A 38 -2.40 15.17 1.08
N GLY A 39 -3.16 15.03 -0.01
CA GLY A 39 -3.22 13.84 -0.82
C GLY A 39 -2.61 14.10 -2.20
N GLN A 40 -2.67 13.13 -3.09
CA GLN A 40 -2.14 13.29 -4.46
C GLN A 40 -2.94 14.33 -5.25
N ARG A 41 -2.21 15.20 -6.00
CA ARG A 41 -2.74 16.16 -6.98
C ARG A 41 -3.91 17.01 -6.49
N GLY A 42 -3.76 17.62 -5.31
CA GLY A 42 -4.73 18.58 -4.77
C GLY A 42 -5.84 17.97 -3.93
N ASN A 43 -5.86 16.68 -3.71
CA ASN A 43 -6.71 16.08 -2.70
C ASN A 43 -6.20 16.41 -1.30
N SER A 44 -7.09 16.42 -0.31
CA SER A 44 -6.74 16.58 1.10
C SER A 44 -6.80 15.24 1.83
N TRP A 45 -6.09 15.14 2.95
CA TRP A 45 -6.22 14.07 3.92
C TRP A 45 -6.69 14.64 5.24
N SER A 46 -7.80 14.11 5.76
CA SER A 46 -8.36 14.49 7.06
C SER A 46 -8.37 13.28 7.99
N SER A 47 -8.11 13.51 9.27
CA SER A 47 -7.99 12.46 10.28
C SER A 47 -8.46 13.01 11.63
N THR A 48 -9.24 12.21 12.37
CA THR A 48 -9.59 12.55 13.76
C THR A 48 -8.37 12.38 14.65
N PRO A 49 -7.96 13.43 15.40
CA PRO A 49 -6.84 13.35 16.33
C PRO A 49 -7.00 12.19 17.33
N GLY A 50 -5.92 11.48 17.60
CA GLY A 50 -5.91 10.37 18.56
C GLY A 50 -6.48 9.05 18.06
N GLU A 51 -7.17 9.01 16.91
CA GLU A 51 -7.80 7.78 16.40
C GLU A 51 -6.99 7.08 15.31
N ASN A 52 -6.18 7.81 14.57
CA ASN A 52 -5.50 7.31 13.37
C ASN A 52 -3.98 7.51 13.46
N LEU A 53 -3.28 7.03 12.44
CA LEU A 53 -1.86 7.29 12.24
C LEU A 53 -1.68 8.21 11.02
N THR A 54 -1.10 9.38 11.25
CA THR A 54 -0.71 10.32 10.20
C THR A 54 0.76 10.64 10.38
N PHE A 55 1.60 10.18 9.46
CA PHE A 55 3.05 10.29 9.59
C PHE A 55 3.75 10.32 8.25
N SER A 56 5.02 10.73 8.27
CA SER A 56 5.91 10.67 7.10
C SER A 56 7.23 10.05 7.47
N VAL A 57 7.78 9.22 6.57
CA VAL A 57 9.10 8.59 6.68
C VAL A 57 10.00 9.14 5.58
N VAL A 58 11.27 9.40 5.90
CA VAL A 58 12.28 9.83 4.93
C VAL A 58 13.11 8.62 4.50
N LEU A 59 13.21 8.39 3.19
CA LEU A 59 14.14 7.42 2.61
C LEU A 59 15.17 8.13 1.73
N ARG A 60 16.32 7.48 1.52
CA ARG A 60 17.37 7.93 0.57
C ARG A 60 17.69 6.80 -0.40
N PRO A 61 16.86 6.62 -1.43
CA PRO A 61 17.01 5.55 -2.42
C PRO A 61 17.95 5.98 -3.57
N ASP A 62 19.17 6.38 -3.24
CA ASP A 62 20.20 6.87 -4.17
C ASP A 62 20.69 5.79 -5.16
N PHE A 63 20.37 4.54 -4.91
CA PHE A 63 20.57 3.41 -5.83
C PHE A 63 19.49 3.32 -6.93
N LEU A 64 18.36 4.06 -6.81
CA LEU A 64 17.20 3.86 -7.67
C LEU A 64 17.12 4.95 -8.76
N PRO A 65 17.13 4.56 -10.06
CA PRO A 65 16.90 5.49 -11.16
C PRO A 65 15.51 6.16 -11.07
N ALA A 66 15.43 7.44 -11.44
CA ALA A 66 14.19 8.22 -11.40
C ALA A 66 13.06 7.61 -12.25
N GLU A 67 13.39 6.98 -13.38
CA GLU A 67 12.43 6.28 -14.24
C GLU A 67 11.79 5.04 -13.56
N ARG A 68 12.43 4.51 -12.50
CA ARG A 68 11.95 3.38 -11.71
C ARG A 68 11.35 3.79 -10.37
N GLN A 69 11.08 5.08 -10.16
CA GLN A 69 10.59 5.63 -8.89
C GLN A 69 9.32 4.95 -8.38
N PHE A 70 8.47 4.38 -9.26
CA PHE A 70 7.25 3.68 -8.85
C PHE A 70 7.54 2.43 -8.00
N ARG A 71 8.76 1.90 -8.02
CA ARG A 71 9.18 0.80 -7.15
C ARG A 71 9.18 1.18 -5.66
N ILE A 72 9.43 2.46 -5.32
CA ILE A 72 9.22 2.95 -3.94
C ILE A 72 7.74 2.84 -3.56
N SER A 73 6.84 3.26 -4.47
CA SER A 73 5.39 3.14 -4.22
C SER A 73 4.96 1.69 -3.99
N LYS A 74 5.52 0.74 -4.76
CA LYS A 74 5.25 -0.69 -4.55
C LYS A 74 5.74 -1.19 -3.19
N ALA A 75 6.98 -0.85 -2.80
CA ALA A 75 7.54 -1.26 -1.50
C ALA A 75 6.72 -0.72 -0.32
N VAL A 76 6.33 0.55 -0.38
CA VAL A 76 5.52 1.21 0.66
C VAL A 76 4.11 0.63 0.73
N ALA A 77 3.44 0.45 -0.41
CA ALA A 77 2.10 -0.13 -0.47
C ALA A 77 2.08 -1.57 0.08
N LEU A 78 3.10 -2.36 -0.23
CA LEU A 78 3.27 -3.70 0.32
C LEU A 78 3.51 -3.67 1.83
N ALA A 79 4.35 -2.75 2.35
CA ALA A 79 4.57 -2.63 3.78
C ALA A 79 3.28 -2.30 4.55
N VAL A 80 2.44 -1.40 4.02
CA VAL A 80 1.13 -1.11 4.60
C VAL A 80 0.22 -2.33 4.50
N ALA A 81 0.19 -3.02 3.36
CA ALA A 81 -0.62 -4.22 3.17
C ALA A 81 -0.20 -5.34 4.13
N ASP A 82 1.11 -5.57 4.32
CA ASP A 82 1.64 -6.57 5.28
C ASP A 82 1.20 -6.24 6.72
N THR A 83 1.23 -4.96 7.10
CA THR A 83 0.75 -4.49 8.41
C THR A 83 -0.73 -4.78 8.61
N ILE A 84 -1.56 -4.53 7.60
CA ILE A 84 -3.00 -4.79 7.65
C ILE A 84 -3.27 -6.31 7.68
N ALA A 85 -2.49 -7.10 6.95
CA ALA A 85 -2.59 -8.55 6.96
C ALA A 85 -2.18 -9.14 8.32
N GLU A 86 -1.15 -8.60 8.98
CA GLU A 86 -0.75 -8.98 10.34
C GLU A 86 -1.85 -8.66 11.37
N ALA A 87 -2.65 -7.61 11.14
CA ALA A 87 -3.85 -7.31 11.93
C ALA A 87 -5.03 -8.27 11.65
N GLY A 88 -4.84 -9.32 10.83
CA GLY A 88 -5.87 -10.32 10.50
C GLY A 88 -6.86 -9.89 9.43
N LEU A 89 -6.61 -8.79 8.74
CA LEU A 89 -7.48 -8.24 7.70
C LEU A 89 -6.95 -8.55 6.29
N ARG A 90 -7.80 -8.37 5.26
CA ARG A 90 -7.45 -8.68 3.88
C ARG A 90 -7.26 -7.39 3.06
N PRO A 91 -6.02 -6.89 2.92
CA PRO A 91 -5.75 -5.68 2.15
C PRO A 91 -5.76 -5.95 0.64
N ALA A 92 -6.13 -4.93 -0.13
CA ALA A 92 -5.93 -4.85 -1.57
C ALA A 92 -5.29 -3.50 -1.92
N ILE A 93 -4.36 -3.48 -2.86
CA ILE A 93 -3.69 -2.26 -3.31
C ILE A 93 -4.48 -1.66 -4.47
N LYS A 94 -5.22 -0.59 -4.22
CA LYS A 94 -5.86 0.15 -5.29
C LYS A 94 -4.87 1.16 -5.89
N TRP A 95 -4.42 0.83 -7.10
CA TRP A 95 -3.51 1.69 -7.85
C TRP A 95 -4.02 3.14 -7.94
N PRO A 96 -3.12 4.15 -7.82
CA PRO A 96 -1.66 4.00 -7.67
C PRO A 96 -1.18 3.96 -6.21
N ASN A 97 -1.97 4.37 -5.20
CA ASN A 97 -1.44 4.75 -3.89
C ASN A 97 -2.41 4.58 -2.71
N ASP A 98 -3.50 3.86 -2.90
CA ASP A 98 -4.48 3.63 -1.85
C ASP A 98 -4.47 2.16 -1.41
N ILE A 99 -4.72 1.90 -0.13
CA ILE A 99 -4.96 0.54 0.35
C ILE A 99 -6.43 0.43 0.76
N TYR A 100 -7.04 -0.65 0.31
CA TYR A 100 -8.45 -0.96 0.50
C TYR A 100 -8.61 -2.24 1.33
N ILE A 101 -9.76 -2.35 1.99
CA ILE A 101 -10.29 -3.60 2.55
C ILE A 101 -11.70 -3.74 1.94
N GLY A 102 -11.88 -4.80 1.12
CA GLY A 102 -13.03 -4.84 0.21
C GLY A 102 -13.02 -3.63 -0.72
N ASP A 103 -14.14 -2.92 -0.80
CA ASP A 103 -14.30 -1.71 -1.62
C ASP A 103 -14.11 -0.41 -0.81
N ARG A 104 -13.52 -0.48 0.39
CA ARG A 104 -13.38 0.66 1.31
C ARG A 104 -11.92 1.04 1.53
N LYS A 105 -11.66 2.34 1.47
CA LYS A 105 -10.32 2.91 1.63
C LYS A 105 -9.92 2.98 3.09
N VAL A 106 -8.82 2.32 3.46
CA VAL A 106 -8.25 2.35 4.81
C VAL A 106 -7.01 3.22 4.89
N THR A 107 -6.25 3.38 3.79
CA THR A 107 -5.00 4.14 3.77
C THR A 107 -4.87 4.96 2.49
N GLY A 108 -4.27 6.16 2.60
CA GLY A 108 -3.75 6.94 1.49
C GLY A 108 -2.23 7.13 1.64
N ILE A 109 -1.51 7.05 0.54
CA ILE A 109 -0.04 7.22 0.48
C ILE A 109 0.30 8.40 -0.43
N LEU A 110 1.17 9.29 0.02
CA LEU A 110 1.70 10.41 -0.76
C LEU A 110 3.23 10.38 -0.74
N ILE A 111 3.84 10.11 -1.88
CA ILE A 111 5.30 10.08 -2.01
C ILE A 111 5.77 11.28 -2.82
N GLU A 112 6.72 12.02 -2.25
CA GLU A 112 7.37 13.17 -2.88
C GLU A 112 8.86 12.86 -3.00
N ASN A 113 9.38 12.91 -4.22
CA ASN A 113 10.75 12.52 -4.55
C ASN A 113 11.60 13.73 -4.95
N ASP A 114 12.81 13.82 -4.38
CA ASP A 114 13.87 14.69 -4.85
C ASP A 114 14.83 13.89 -5.75
N LEU A 115 15.35 14.55 -6.78
CA LEU A 115 16.27 13.96 -7.73
C LEU A 115 17.67 14.54 -7.61
N MET A 116 18.69 13.72 -7.87
CA MET A 116 20.07 14.13 -8.07
C MET A 116 20.60 13.45 -9.34
N GLY A 117 20.67 14.22 -10.43
CA GLY A 117 20.95 13.65 -11.74
C GLY A 117 19.85 12.65 -12.15
N PRO A 118 20.21 11.44 -12.63
CA PRO A 118 19.24 10.44 -13.06
C PRO A 118 18.69 9.57 -11.91
N TYR A 119 19.08 9.82 -10.66
CA TYR A 119 18.70 9.01 -9.50
C TYR A 119 17.83 9.77 -8.52
N LEU A 120 17.10 9.02 -7.69
CA LEU A 120 16.43 9.58 -6.53
C LEU A 120 17.49 9.92 -5.46
N SER A 121 17.35 11.09 -4.82
CA SER A 121 18.21 11.47 -3.70
C SER A 121 17.50 11.39 -2.36
N ARG A 122 16.19 11.62 -2.37
CA ARG A 122 15.33 11.54 -1.19
C ARG A 122 13.90 11.21 -1.61
N SER A 123 13.21 10.43 -0.78
CA SER A 123 11.76 10.21 -0.88
C SER A 123 11.14 10.52 0.47
N VAL A 124 10.18 11.45 0.51
CA VAL A 124 9.33 11.72 1.67
C VAL A 124 8.02 10.98 1.47
N ILE A 125 7.73 10.04 2.37
CA ILE A 125 6.62 9.10 2.25
C ILE A 125 5.58 9.43 3.29
N GLY A 126 4.52 10.14 2.91
CA GLY A 126 3.36 10.42 3.77
C GLY A 126 2.36 9.29 3.75
N ILE A 127 1.90 8.91 4.93
CA ILE A 127 0.92 7.85 5.12
C ILE A 127 -0.16 8.35 6.06
N GLY A 128 -1.40 8.27 5.59
CA GLY A 128 -2.59 8.36 6.41
C GLY A 128 -3.22 6.98 6.52
N LEU A 129 -3.17 6.37 7.70
CA LEU A 129 -3.77 5.07 8.00
C LEU A 129 -4.90 5.26 9.02
N ASN A 130 -6.12 4.94 8.61
CA ASN A 130 -7.26 4.91 9.50
C ASN A 130 -7.17 3.68 10.42
N VAL A 131 -6.94 3.91 11.71
CA VAL A 131 -6.75 2.83 12.70
C VAL A 131 -8.04 2.58 13.46
N ASN A 132 -8.47 3.54 14.28
CA ASN A 132 -9.58 3.37 15.22
C ASN A 132 -10.82 4.23 14.89
N GLN A 133 -10.73 5.14 13.92
CA GLN A 133 -11.84 5.99 13.54
C GLN A 133 -12.99 5.16 12.97
N THR A 134 -14.19 5.31 13.56
CA THR A 134 -15.40 4.58 13.11
C THR A 134 -16.46 5.51 12.50
N ARG A 135 -16.27 6.82 12.61
CA ARG A 135 -17.17 7.84 12.05
C ARG A 135 -16.40 8.70 11.07
N PHE A 136 -16.84 8.72 9.82
CA PHE A 136 -16.22 9.48 8.76
C PHE A 136 -17.17 10.54 8.22
N ASP A 137 -16.62 11.56 7.57
CA ASP A 137 -17.41 12.55 6.85
C ASP A 137 -18.26 11.84 5.77
N PRO A 138 -19.59 12.02 5.75
CA PRO A 138 -20.46 11.43 4.74
C PRO A 138 -20.13 11.85 3.29
N ALA A 139 -19.38 12.93 3.09
CA ALA A 139 -18.90 13.34 1.77
C ALA A 139 -17.78 12.46 1.22
N LEU A 140 -17.12 11.67 2.08
CA LEU A 140 -16.10 10.71 1.64
C LEU A 140 -16.77 9.48 0.99
N PRO A 141 -16.30 9.02 -0.17
CA PRO A 141 -17.04 8.01 -0.94
C PRO A 141 -17.08 6.64 -0.26
N ASN A 142 -16.00 6.21 0.37
CA ASN A 142 -15.90 4.84 0.88
C ASN A 142 -14.78 4.65 1.93
N PRO A 143 -14.71 5.47 2.98
CA PRO A 143 -13.68 5.31 4.00
C PRO A 143 -13.97 4.13 4.93
N THR A 144 -12.91 3.53 5.48
CA THR A 144 -12.96 2.57 6.57
C THR A 144 -11.73 2.68 7.46
N SER A 145 -11.66 1.90 8.54
CA SER A 145 -10.53 1.80 9.44
C SER A 145 -10.26 0.34 9.84
N LEU A 146 -9.10 0.08 10.41
CA LEU A 146 -8.80 -1.26 10.94
C LEU A 146 -9.83 -1.69 11.97
N ALA A 147 -10.18 -0.80 12.91
CA ALA A 147 -11.15 -1.10 13.97
C ALA A 147 -12.56 -1.36 13.42
N ALA A 148 -12.98 -0.61 12.41
CA ALA A 148 -14.30 -0.81 11.78
C ALA A 148 -14.40 -2.17 11.06
N GLU A 149 -13.29 -2.65 10.48
CA GLU A 149 -13.24 -3.94 9.78
C GLU A 149 -13.06 -5.12 10.73
N ALA A 150 -12.26 -4.95 11.81
CA ALA A 150 -11.97 -6.02 12.77
C ALA A 150 -13.00 -6.14 13.88
N GLY A 151 -13.79 -5.09 14.15
CA GLY A 151 -14.75 -5.03 15.24
C GLY A 151 -14.14 -4.75 16.63
N HIS A 152 -12.86 -4.38 16.70
CA HIS A 152 -12.16 -4.02 17.93
C HIS A 152 -11.08 -2.96 17.67
N PRO A 153 -10.69 -2.15 18.67
CA PRO A 153 -9.63 -1.17 18.52
C PRO A 153 -8.24 -1.81 18.48
N PHE A 154 -7.28 -1.06 17.91
CA PHE A 154 -5.87 -1.40 17.84
C PHE A 154 -5.01 -0.38 18.60
N ASP A 155 -3.88 -0.83 19.16
CA ASP A 155 -2.85 0.07 19.66
C ASP A 155 -2.13 0.72 18.45
N ARG A 156 -2.20 2.04 18.35
CA ARG A 156 -1.59 2.79 17.25
C ARG A 156 -0.07 2.66 17.22
N ALA A 157 0.57 2.55 18.37
CA ALA A 157 2.02 2.39 18.46
C ALA A 157 2.44 1.02 17.93
N GLU A 158 1.73 -0.05 18.28
CA GLU A 158 1.99 -1.39 17.74
C GLU A 158 1.78 -1.45 16.22
N VAL A 159 0.71 -0.83 15.72
CA VAL A 159 0.46 -0.73 14.26
C VAL A 159 1.59 0.02 13.55
N PHE A 160 2.08 1.13 14.13
CA PHE A 160 3.21 1.88 13.58
C PHE A 160 4.51 1.06 13.58
N ILE A 161 4.82 0.36 14.68
CA ILE A 161 6.01 -0.50 14.80
C ILE A 161 5.97 -1.63 13.77
N SER A 162 4.81 -2.26 13.60
CA SER A 162 4.59 -3.28 12.56
C SER A 162 4.86 -2.73 11.18
N PHE A 163 4.27 -1.57 10.83
CA PHE A 163 4.51 -0.91 9.55
C PHE A 163 6.00 -0.60 9.33
N TYR A 164 6.67 0.00 10.31
CA TYR A 164 8.07 0.39 10.17
C TYR A 164 8.99 -0.81 9.94
N ARG A 165 8.70 -1.94 10.60
CA ARG A 165 9.40 -3.21 10.39
C ARG A 165 9.19 -3.73 8.96
N HIS A 166 7.94 -3.79 8.49
CA HIS A 166 7.62 -4.24 7.13
C HIS A 166 8.21 -3.29 6.08
N LEU A 167 8.19 -1.97 6.32
CA LEU A 167 8.85 -1.02 5.41
C LEU A 167 10.36 -1.30 5.29
N ALA A 168 11.04 -1.56 6.41
CA ALA A 168 12.46 -1.88 6.40
C ALA A 168 12.76 -3.19 5.64
N GLU A 169 11.89 -4.18 5.71
CA GLU A 169 12.00 -5.44 4.98
C GLU A 169 11.79 -5.22 3.48
N ARG A 170 10.69 -4.55 3.09
CA ARG A 170 10.36 -4.27 1.69
C ARG A 170 11.38 -3.36 1.02
N TYR A 171 11.92 -2.37 1.76
CA TYR A 171 12.96 -1.50 1.25
C TYR A 171 14.30 -2.22 1.05
N ARG A 172 14.67 -3.16 1.94
CA ARG A 172 15.84 -4.03 1.74
C ARG A 172 15.67 -4.94 0.51
N THR A 173 14.48 -5.51 0.31
CA THR A 173 14.17 -6.29 -0.90
C THR A 173 14.34 -5.44 -2.15
N LEU A 174 13.78 -4.23 -2.16
CA LEU A 174 13.94 -3.28 -3.27
C LEU A 174 15.42 -2.99 -3.56
N ALA A 175 16.20 -2.66 -2.54
CA ALA A 175 17.62 -2.37 -2.71
C ALA A 175 18.40 -3.59 -3.25
N GLY A 176 18.13 -4.78 -2.73
CA GLY A 176 18.76 -6.01 -3.20
C GLY A 176 18.43 -6.34 -4.65
N GLU A 177 17.18 -6.15 -5.08
CA GLU A 177 16.78 -6.38 -6.48
C GLU A 177 17.42 -5.36 -7.45
N GLU A 178 17.63 -4.11 -7.00
CA GLU A 178 18.26 -3.06 -7.84
C GLU A 178 19.77 -3.18 -7.92
N THR A 179 20.44 -3.61 -6.84
CA THR A 179 21.91 -3.71 -6.77
C THR A 179 22.45 -5.08 -7.18
N GLY A 180 21.57 -6.06 -7.40
CA GLY A 180 21.96 -7.44 -7.72
C GLY A 180 22.51 -8.23 -6.53
N GLU A 181 22.37 -7.71 -5.30
CA GLU A 181 22.82 -8.36 -4.05
C GLU A 181 21.81 -9.36 -3.46
N THR A 182 20.92 -9.90 -4.26
CA THR A 182 19.98 -10.95 -3.85
C THR A 182 20.73 -12.24 -3.57
N GLY A 183 21.10 -12.50 -2.31
CA GLY A 183 21.58 -13.85 -1.97
C GLY A 183 22.68 -14.01 -0.92
N LYS A 184 22.90 -13.04 -0.02
CA LYS A 184 23.72 -13.32 1.16
C LYS A 184 22.96 -13.05 2.46
N THR A 185 21.89 -13.80 2.70
CA THR A 185 21.38 -13.98 4.05
C THR A 185 22.32 -14.92 4.80
N GLY A 186 23.01 -14.37 5.78
CA GLY A 186 23.85 -15.15 6.70
C GLY A 186 23.03 -16.28 7.33
N LYS A 187 23.60 -17.47 7.32
CA LYS A 187 23.12 -18.64 8.02
C LYS A 187 22.95 -18.33 9.52
N THR A 188 21.73 -18.08 9.95
CA THR A 188 21.34 -18.33 11.33
C THR A 188 20.87 -19.79 11.41
N GLY A 189 21.56 -20.58 12.21
CA GLY A 189 21.32 -22.01 12.37
C GLY A 189 19.92 -22.32 12.89
N PRO A 190 19.49 -23.59 12.77
CA PRO A 190 18.11 -23.98 13.06
C PRO A 190 17.85 -23.98 14.55
N VAL A 191 16.85 -23.19 14.98
CA VAL A 191 16.22 -23.38 16.28
C VAL A 191 15.34 -24.63 16.19
N ARG A 192 15.79 -25.71 16.83
CA ARG A 192 15.00 -26.91 17.05
C ARG A 192 13.82 -26.60 17.96
N THR A 193 12.60 -26.67 17.45
CA THR A 193 11.43 -26.91 18.27
C THR A 193 10.93 -28.34 18.01
N GLN A 194 10.85 -29.10 19.08
CA GLN A 194 10.41 -30.51 19.10
C GLN A 194 8.92 -30.60 18.79
N ALA A 195 8.59 -31.61 18.02
CA ALA A 195 7.24 -32.05 17.67
C ALA A 195 6.48 -32.57 18.91
N ALA A 196 5.20 -32.27 18.96
CA ALA A 196 4.22 -33.08 19.72
C ALA A 196 3.06 -33.45 18.77
N ASN A 197 2.87 -34.75 18.73
CA ASN A 197 1.99 -35.67 18.03
C ASN A 197 0.53 -35.23 17.75
N GLN A 198 0.12 -35.61 16.54
CA GLN A 198 -1.11 -36.29 16.07
C GLN A 198 -2.29 -36.44 17.04
N THR A 199 -3.51 -36.10 16.56
CA THR A 199 -4.60 -37.09 16.33
C THR A 199 -5.76 -36.50 15.53
N ASP A 200 -6.14 -37.27 14.47
CA ASP A 200 -7.46 -37.58 13.94
C ASP A 200 -8.52 -36.56 13.49
N ARG A 201 -8.97 -36.84 12.24
CA ARG A 201 -10.16 -36.42 11.47
C ARG A 201 -11.47 -36.92 12.10
N PRO A 202 -12.66 -36.70 11.48
CA PRO A 202 -13.17 -35.69 10.53
C PRO A 202 -14.48 -35.03 11.01
N ASP A 203 -15.01 -34.01 10.31
CA ASP A 203 -16.38 -34.10 9.75
C ASP A 203 -16.75 -32.89 8.85
N GLU A 204 -17.54 -33.21 7.86
CA GLU A 204 -18.10 -32.35 6.84
C GLU A 204 -19.23 -31.48 7.38
N THR A 205 -19.29 -30.19 6.99
CA THR A 205 -20.59 -29.54 6.64
C THR A 205 -20.34 -28.34 5.75
N GLY A 206 -21.09 -28.28 4.67
CA GLY A 206 -21.00 -27.30 3.60
C GLY A 206 -21.45 -25.88 4.02
N GLY A 207 -20.83 -24.92 3.40
CA GLY A 207 -21.20 -23.50 3.47
C GLY A 207 -20.69 -22.77 2.24
N MET A 208 -21.57 -22.14 1.57
CA MET A 208 -21.57 -21.50 0.26
C MET A 208 -20.27 -20.77 -0.12
N ALA A 209 -19.86 -21.03 -1.36
CA ALA A 209 -18.72 -20.44 -2.01
C ALA A 209 -19.04 -18.99 -2.44
N ASP A 210 -18.43 -18.02 -1.80
CA ASP A 210 -18.21 -16.71 -2.39
C ASP A 210 -17.11 -16.84 -3.43
N GLY A 211 -17.41 -16.47 -4.67
CA GLY A 211 -16.59 -16.72 -5.85
C GLY A 211 -15.31 -15.90 -5.91
N TYR A 212 -14.36 -16.20 -5.01
CA TYR A 212 -12.99 -15.74 -5.10
C TYR A 212 -12.11 -16.87 -5.59
N THR A 213 -11.89 -16.94 -6.91
CA THR A 213 -10.91 -17.85 -7.47
C THR A 213 -9.53 -17.40 -7.03
N GLN A 214 -8.90 -18.20 -6.16
CA GLN A 214 -7.46 -18.06 -5.88
C GLN A 214 -6.68 -18.14 -7.21
N PRO A 215 -5.67 -17.27 -7.43
CA PRO A 215 -4.77 -17.45 -8.54
C PRO A 215 -4.07 -18.81 -8.41
N PRO A 216 -3.69 -19.48 -9.54
CA PRO A 216 -3.16 -20.83 -9.53
C PRO A 216 -1.90 -20.90 -8.65
N THR A 217 -1.95 -21.74 -7.63
CA THR A 217 -0.83 -22.14 -6.80
C THR A 217 0.08 -23.04 -7.65
N GLY A 218 1.21 -22.51 -8.12
CA GLY A 218 2.17 -23.36 -8.83
C GLY A 218 3.15 -22.58 -9.70
N TYR A 219 3.94 -21.69 -9.13
CA TYR A 219 5.27 -21.30 -9.62
C TYR A 219 6.07 -20.92 -8.38
N ASP A 220 7.06 -21.74 -8.01
CA ASP A 220 8.16 -21.40 -7.11
C ASP A 220 9.10 -20.37 -7.77
N CYS A 221 8.57 -19.22 -8.13
CA CYS A 221 9.36 -18.05 -8.46
C CYS A 221 9.65 -17.32 -7.15
N PRO A 222 10.90 -16.97 -6.82
CA PRO A 222 11.19 -16.21 -5.62
C PRO A 222 10.30 -14.96 -5.60
N SER A 223 9.64 -14.72 -4.46
CA SER A 223 8.77 -13.59 -4.27
C SER A 223 9.54 -12.30 -4.55
N THR A 224 9.17 -11.61 -5.63
CA THR A 224 9.73 -10.31 -5.99
C THR A 224 8.76 -9.21 -5.58
N LEU A 225 9.27 -7.99 -5.43
CA LEU A 225 8.43 -6.84 -5.13
C LEU A 225 7.27 -6.68 -6.14
N ASP A 226 7.56 -6.94 -7.42
CA ASP A 226 6.57 -6.81 -8.50
C ASP A 226 5.50 -7.91 -8.44
N SER A 227 5.89 -9.17 -8.18
CA SER A 227 4.93 -10.27 -8.06
C SER A 227 4.03 -10.13 -6.84
N ASP A 228 4.58 -9.68 -5.70
CA ASP A 228 3.81 -9.43 -4.49
C ASP A 228 2.81 -8.30 -4.68
N TYR A 229 3.23 -7.22 -5.33
CA TYR A 229 2.35 -6.09 -5.64
C TYR A 229 1.18 -6.50 -6.54
N LEU A 230 1.44 -7.24 -7.62
CA LEU A 230 0.40 -7.71 -8.53
C LEU A 230 -0.60 -8.63 -7.83
N ARG A 231 -0.12 -9.51 -6.96
CA ARG A 231 -0.99 -10.44 -6.20
C ARG A 231 -2.00 -9.71 -5.30
N LEU A 232 -1.66 -8.51 -4.81
CA LEU A 232 -2.55 -7.68 -3.98
C LEU A 232 -3.25 -6.58 -4.77
N LEU A 233 -3.03 -6.49 -6.10
CA LEU A 233 -3.62 -5.42 -6.91
C LEU A 233 -5.14 -5.56 -6.98
N TYR A 234 -5.83 -4.53 -6.51
CA TYR A 234 -7.29 -4.45 -6.47
C TYR A 234 -7.89 -4.63 -7.87
N ARG A 235 -8.82 -5.57 -8.02
CA ARG A 235 -9.50 -5.92 -9.27
C ARG A 235 -8.60 -6.47 -10.39
N LEU A 236 -7.40 -6.98 -10.08
CA LEU A 236 -6.54 -7.62 -11.07
C LEU A 236 -7.28 -8.82 -11.70
N GLY A 237 -7.28 -8.88 -13.03
CA GLY A 237 -7.86 -10.00 -13.79
C GLY A 237 -9.39 -10.03 -13.81
N GLN A 238 -10.07 -9.05 -13.22
CA GLN A 238 -11.53 -8.98 -13.17
C GLN A 238 -12.06 -7.86 -14.09
N GLU A 239 -13.14 -8.13 -14.80
CA GLU A 239 -13.81 -7.12 -15.61
C GLU A 239 -14.63 -6.19 -14.74
N HIS A 240 -14.40 -4.89 -14.85
CA HIS A 240 -15.11 -3.86 -14.12
C HIS A 240 -15.37 -2.62 -14.97
N LEU A 241 -16.28 -1.78 -14.48
CA LEU A 241 -16.58 -0.49 -15.09
C LEU A 241 -15.56 0.56 -14.62
N TYR A 242 -15.03 1.30 -15.58
CA TYR A 242 -14.10 2.42 -15.37
C TYR A 242 -14.61 3.65 -16.10
N THR A 243 -14.13 4.83 -15.68
CA THR A 243 -14.34 6.09 -16.39
C THR A 243 -12.99 6.56 -16.94
N ASP A 244 -12.92 6.84 -18.22
CA ASP A 244 -11.78 7.51 -18.83
C ASP A 244 -11.71 8.96 -18.33
N GLY A 245 -10.60 9.33 -17.73
CA GLY A 245 -10.43 10.62 -17.06
C GLY A 245 -10.38 11.81 -18.05
N ARG A 246 -10.03 11.56 -19.31
CA ARG A 246 -9.95 12.59 -20.36
C ARG A 246 -11.29 12.79 -21.06
N THR A 247 -11.93 11.71 -21.47
CA THR A 247 -13.18 11.74 -22.25
C THR A 247 -14.43 11.72 -21.39
N ARG A 248 -14.31 11.35 -20.11
CA ARG A 248 -15.41 11.10 -19.15
C ARG A 248 -16.37 9.99 -19.59
N GLN A 249 -15.99 9.20 -20.59
CA GLN A 249 -16.78 8.03 -21.03
C GLN A 249 -16.50 6.84 -20.14
N GLN A 250 -17.54 6.07 -19.86
CA GLN A 250 -17.41 4.81 -19.15
C GLN A 250 -17.10 3.67 -20.13
N PHE A 251 -16.31 2.72 -19.67
CA PHE A 251 -15.97 1.51 -20.40
C PHE A 251 -15.77 0.32 -19.48
N LEU A 252 -16.05 -0.87 -19.98
CA LEU A 252 -15.69 -2.13 -19.32
C LEU A 252 -14.25 -2.50 -19.68
N GLY A 253 -13.51 -2.96 -18.68
CA GLY A 253 -12.12 -3.38 -18.87
C GLY A 253 -11.61 -4.26 -17.74
N THR A 254 -10.49 -4.91 -18.00
CA THR A 254 -9.81 -5.79 -17.06
C THR A 254 -8.39 -5.26 -16.82
N ILE A 255 -8.05 -5.00 -15.56
CA ILE A 255 -6.67 -4.67 -15.19
C ILE A 255 -5.80 -5.90 -15.41
N THR A 256 -4.75 -5.76 -16.22
CA THR A 256 -3.79 -6.83 -16.53
C THR A 256 -2.46 -6.67 -15.81
N GLY A 257 -2.15 -5.46 -15.33
CA GLY A 257 -0.91 -5.22 -14.60
C GLY A 257 -0.58 -3.74 -14.41
N VAL A 258 0.66 -3.52 -13.98
CA VAL A 258 1.25 -2.18 -13.84
C VAL A 258 2.63 -2.21 -14.48
N GLN A 259 2.88 -1.29 -15.40
CA GLN A 259 4.15 -1.17 -16.12
C GLN A 259 5.29 -0.74 -15.19
N PRO A 260 6.56 -0.96 -15.56
CA PRO A 260 7.71 -0.52 -14.74
C PRO A 260 7.71 0.97 -14.41
N GLY A 261 7.22 1.82 -15.31
CA GLY A 261 7.06 3.27 -15.10
C GLY A 261 5.92 3.66 -14.18
N GLY A 262 5.05 2.71 -13.82
CA GLY A 262 3.92 2.90 -12.92
C GLY A 262 2.57 3.08 -13.62
N GLU A 263 2.48 2.99 -14.95
CA GLU A 263 1.22 3.08 -15.68
C GLU A 263 0.37 1.83 -15.43
N LEU A 264 -0.93 2.03 -15.18
CA LEU A 264 -1.89 0.94 -15.08
C LEU A 264 -2.20 0.41 -16.47
N GLU A 265 -2.12 -0.91 -16.65
CA GLU A 265 -2.48 -1.57 -17.89
C GLU A 265 -3.87 -2.17 -17.80
N VAL A 266 -4.74 -1.79 -18.75
CA VAL A 266 -6.13 -2.25 -18.80
C VAL A 266 -6.46 -2.76 -20.20
N ARG A 267 -7.01 -3.97 -20.26
CA ARG A 267 -7.60 -4.52 -21.48
C ARG A 267 -9.03 -4.04 -21.59
N HIS A 268 -9.37 -3.33 -22.67
CA HIS A 268 -10.72 -2.88 -22.96
C HIS A 268 -11.58 -4.04 -23.48
N SER A 269 -12.77 -4.22 -22.93
CA SER A 269 -13.66 -5.32 -23.35
C SER A 269 -14.25 -5.11 -24.74
N ALA A 270 -14.42 -3.86 -25.16
CA ALA A 270 -15.05 -3.52 -26.45
C ALA A 270 -14.19 -3.91 -27.68
N ASP A 271 -12.87 -3.84 -27.60
CA ASP A 271 -11.96 -4.09 -28.72
C ASP A 271 -10.80 -5.04 -28.37
N GLY A 272 -10.71 -5.50 -27.12
CA GLY A 272 -9.66 -6.38 -26.61
C GLY A 272 -8.28 -5.74 -26.51
N GLN A 273 -8.14 -4.44 -26.81
CA GLN A 273 -6.86 -3.75 -26.84
C GLN A 273 -6.37 -3.42 -25.43
N LEU A 274 -5.04 -3.54 -25.24
CA LEU A 274 -4.36 -3.09 -24.03
C LEU A 274 -4.08 -1.59 -24.11
N ARG A 275 -4.51 -0.85 -23.09
CA ARG A 275 -4.22 0.59 -22.96
C ARG A 275 -3.53 0.85 -21.63
N LYS A 276 -2.66 1.86 -21.63
CA LYS A 276 -1.90 2.29 -20.46
C LYS A 276 -2.45 3.62 -19.97
N TYR A 277 -2.60 3.71 -18.65
CA TYR A 277 -3.18 4.87 -18.00
C TYR A 277 -2.23 5.43 -16.96
N LEU A 278 -1.99 6.72 -17.03
CA LEU A 278 -1.37 7.48 -15.94
C LEU A 278 -2.42 7.81 -14.87
N PHE A 279 -1.93 8.23 -13.71
CA PHE A 279 -2.81 8.65 -12.63
C PHE A 279 -3.77 9.78 -13.06
N LYS A 280 -5.06 9.64 -12.72
CA LYS A 280 -6.21 10.46 -13.14
C LYS A 280 -6.66 10.29 -14.61
N GLU A 281 -5.99 9.47 -15.40
CA GLU A 281 -6.49 9.14 -16.74
C GLU A 281 -7.53 8.02 -16.72
N ILE A 282 -7.69 7.35 -15.58
CA ILE A 282 -8.71 6.34 -15.35
C ILE A 282 -9.24 6.48 -13.92
N GLU A 283 -10.55 6.32 -13.77
CA GLU A 283 -11.24 6.32 -12.49
C GLU A 283 -11.98 4.99 -12.31
N TYR A 284 -11.87 4.41 -11.12
CA TYR A 284 -12.62 3.22 -10.74
C TYR A 284 -14.06 3.59 -10.43
N VAL A 285 -15.02 2.92 -11.04
CA VAL A 285 -16.43 3.03 -10.65
C VAL A 285 -16.65 2.02 -9.51
N ILE A 286 -16.91 2.53 -8.30
CA ILE A 286 -17.09 1.73 -7.08
C ILE A 286 -18.52 1.98 -6.59
N GLY A 287 -19.23 0.92 -6.21
CA GLY A 287 -20.56 1.05 -5.59
C GLY A 287 -21.74 1.19 -6.56
N THR A 288 -21.60 0.87 -7.83
CA THR A 288 -22.77 0.58 -8.68
C THR A 288 -23.28 -0.82 -8.32
N PRO A 289 -24.59 -0.99 -8.04
CA PRO A 289 -25.17 -2.32 -7.93
C PRO A 289 -24.93 -3.07 -9.23
N GLU A 290 -24.56 -4.36 -9.12
CA GLU A 290 -24.60 -5.26 -10.27
C GLU A 290 -26.01 -5.22 -10.89
N PRO A 291 -26.13 -5.26 -12.22
CA PRO A 291 -27.41 -5.23 -12.91
C PRO A 291 -28.29 -6.45 -12.61
#